data_7f1d59b678f2f22921e8ae409f1b6ff3
#
_entry.id   7f1d59b678f2f22921e8ae409f1b6ff3
#
_cell.length_a   1.000
_cell.length_b   1.000
_cell.length_c   1.000
_cell.angle_alpha   90.00
_cell.angle_beta   90.00
_cell.angle_gamma   90.00
#
_symmetry.space_group_name_H-M   'P 1'
#
loop_
_entity.id
_entity.type
_entity.pdbx_description
1 polymer ?
#
loop_
_entity_poly.entity_id
_entity_poly.type
_entity_poly.pdbx_seq_one_letter_code
_entity_poly.pdbx_strand_id
1 'polypeptide(L)'
;MTRQTPRWFEDGRLRFALGIEDTFVPQTRPGERAIDEYELTEHYERFDDDFRLAAGVGAELLRWGVPWYRVAPEPGRWDWSWTDRALASMADAGLRPIVDLLHYGTPTWLDDQFAHPDYPQHVAEYAVRFAERYADVAQDYTPVNEPVIHALFAGEYAYWPPYLSGARGFTTIAANLARGFVHTQRGIAEVLPGASFVHVDAAMRFIGADTAPEHAEEAERLSEQVHLVEDLVTGRVDDRHPLAAGLRANGLTDDDLAWFAAHTVQPDVMGVNYYPRHSTELFEAGVHHAGGFADPRPSVDRGAAGLRDALQSYADRYGAPVMVTETCVTGSVEERIAWLDDSVALVHRMRAEGTDIVGYTWWPLFDMYEWTWRHSENPRADHLLTMGLYDLVETGDGLLRSRNPVADRYRHHATSALSALPAPSASRLTPNP
;
A
#
# COMPACT_ATOMS: atom_id res chain seq x y z
N MET A 1 35.57 11.33 6.29
CA MET A 1 34.08 11.31 6.23
C MET A 1 33.69 11.02 4.79
N THR A 2 33.39 9.77 4.48
CA THR A 2 32.80 9.39 3.18
C THR A 2 31.44 10.04 3.10
N ARG A 3 31.21 10.89 2.09
CA ARG A 3 29.86 11.38 1.77
C ARG A 3 29.02 10.14 1.45
N GLN A 4 28.07 9.81 2.31
CA GLN A 4 27.09 8.78 2.04
C GLN A 4 26.28 9.26 0.81
N THR A 5 26.10 8.39 -0.17
CA THR A 5 25.25 8.71 -1.33
C THR A 5 23.84 9.03 -0.81
N PRO A 6 23.23 10.16 -1.21
CA PRO A 6 21.88 10.49 -0.75
C PRO A 6 20.91 9.35 -1.12
N ARG A 7 19.95 9.08 -0.25
CA ARG A 7 18.87 8.15 -0.56
C ARG A 7 18.05 8.72 -1.73
N TRP A 8 17.35 7.86 -2.47
CA TRP A 8 16.64 8.28 -3.69
C TRP A 8 15.58 9.37 -3.43
N PHE A 9 15.03 9.43 -2.24
CA PHE A 9 14.04 10.44 -1.82
C PHE A 9 14.66 11.72 -1.21
N GLU A 10 15.98 11.79 -1.08
CA GLU A 10 16.69 12.96 -0.53
C GLU A 10 17.33 13.84 -1.61
N ASP A 11 17.31 13.42 -2.87
CA ASP A 11 17.99 14.13 -3.97
C ASP A 11 17.13 15.25 -4.62
N GLY A 12 15.92 15.46 -4.10
CA GLY A 12 14.99 16.51 -4.55
C GLY A 12 14.27 16.21 -5.86
N ARG A 13 14.44 15.00 -6.44
CA ARG A 13 13.74 14.58 -7.65
C ARG A 13 12.37 14.02 -7.32
N LEU A 14 11.42 14.14 -8.25
CA LEU A 14 10.20 13.36 -8.25
C LEU A 14 10.46 12.05 -9.00
N ARG A 15 10.31 10.91 -8.31
CA ARG A 15 10.47 9.59 -8.91
C ARG A 15 9.15 9.09 -9.47
N PHE A 16 9.21 8.47 -10.64
CA PHE A 16 8.06 7.77 -11.20
C PHE A 16 8.19 6.27 -10.95
N ALA A 17 7.13 5.72 -10.39
CA ALA A 17 7.03 4.32 -10.01
C ALA A 17 5.80 3.67 -10.64
N LEU A 18 5.85 2.35 -10.72
CA LEU A 18 4.70 1.50 -11.02
C LEU A 18 4.52 0.48 -9.91
N GLY A 19 3.36 -0.15 -9.87
CA GLY A 19 3.11 -1.32 -9.03
C GLY A 19 2.55 -2.46 -9.85
N ILE A 20 2.67 -3.66 -9.33
CA ILE A 20 1.97 -4.84 -9.84
C ILE A 20 1.10 -5.35 -8.72
N GLU A 21 -0.20 -5.50 -9.00
CA GLU A 21 -1.15 -5.95 -7.99
C GLU A 21 -0.76 -7.34 -7.46
N ASP A 22 -0.59 -7.45 -6.15
CA ASP A 22 -0.07 -8.63 -5.47
C ASP A 22 -0.96 -9.13 -4.32
N THR A 23 -2.21 -8.67 -4.27
CA THR A 23 -3.19 -9.12 -3.28
C THR A 23 -3.27 -10.63 -3.23
N PHE A 24 -3.09 -11.15 -2.02
CA PHE A 24 -3.35 -12.55 -1.69
C PHE A 24 -4.36 -12.66 -0.56
N VAL A 25 -5.46 -13.38 -0.79
CA VAL A 25 -6.44 -13.75 0.24
C VAL A 25 -6.64 -15.25 0.21
N PRO A 26 -6.25 -16.01 1.26
CA PRO A 26 -6.33 -17.48 1.24
C PRO A 26 -7.77 -17.97 1.25
N GLN A 27 -7.98 -19.16 0.68
CA GLN A 27 -9.21 -19.90 0.86
C GLN A 27 -9.17 -20.65 2.20
N THR A 28 -10.01 -20.24 3.14
CA THR A 28 -10.12 -20.89 4.46
C THR A 28 -11.51 -21.42 4.74
N ARG A 29 -12.50 -21.15 3.89
CA ARG A 29 -13.88 -21.63 3.99
C ARG A 29 -14.33 -22.31 2.72
N PRO A 30 -15.19 -23.37 2.81
CA PRO A 30 -15.82 -23.97 1.64
C PRO A 30 -16.69 -22.95 0.89
N GLY A 31 -16.64 -22.98 -0.44
CA GLY A 31 -17.43 -22.10 -1.30
C GLY A 31 -16.81 -20.74 -1.60
N GLU A 32 -15.69 -20.41 -0.98
CA GLU A 32 -14.88 -19.24 -1.33
C GLU A 32 -13.71 -19.66 -2.24
N ARG A 33 -13.12 -18.70 -2.97
CA ARG A 33 -11.86 -18.91 -3.71
C ARG A 33 -10.72 -18.17 -2.99
N ALA A 34 -9.50 -18.62 -3.18
CA ALA A 34 -8.36 -17.77 -2.94
C ALA A 34 -8.37 -16.62 -3.97
N ILE A 35 -7.88 -15.46 -3.58
CA ILE A 35 -7.39 -14.44 -4.49
C ILE A 35 -5.88 -14.53 -4.45
N ASP A 36 -5.25 -14.68 -5.59
CA ASP A 36 -3.81 -14.57 -5.81
C ASP A 36 -3.65 -13.81 -7.13
N GLU A 37 -3.46 -12.48 -7.05
CA GLU A 37 -3.42 -11.64 -8.23
C GLU A 37 -2.25 -11.98 -9.15
N TYR A 38 -1.14 -12.44 -8.61
CA TYR A 38 -0.02 -12.91 -9.44
C TYR A 38 -0.35 -14.17 -10.24
N GLU A 39 -1.17 -15.08 -9.66
CA GLU A 39 -1.65 -16.24 -10.39
C GLU A 39 -2.74 -15.86 -11.40
N LEU A 40 -3.69 -15.00 -10.99
CA LEU A 40 -4.79 -14.55 -11.85
C LEU A 40 -4.29 -13.79 -13.08
N THR A 41 -3.24 -13.00 -12.92
CA THR A 41 -2.63 -12.19 -13.99
C THR A 41 -1.47 -12.88 -14.70
N GLU A 42 -1.12 -14.12 -14.33
CA GLU A 42 0.03 -14.88 -14.84
C GLU A 42 1.40 -14.19 -14.57
N HIS A 43 1.48 -13.34 -13.52
CA HIS A 43 2.74 -12.67 -13.20
C HIS A 43 3.83 -13.65 -12.77
N TYR A 44 3.47 -14.78 -12.14
CA TYR A 44 4.46 -15.81 -11.77
C TYR A 44 5.26 -16.36 -12.93
N GLU A 45 4.66 -16.45 -14.11
CA GLU A 45 5.26 -16.95 -15.34
C GLU A 45 5.84 -15.85 -16.21
N ARG A 46 5.28 -14.61 -16.10
CA ARG A 46 5.58 -13.50 -17.01
C ARG A 46 6.37 -12.36 -16.39
N PHE A 47 6.88 -12.50 -15.19
CA PHE A 47 7.58 -11.42 -14.47
C PHE A 47 8.69 -10.76 -15.27
N ASP A 48 9.44 -11.55 -16.08
CA ASP A 48 10.50 -11.02 -16.95
C ASP A 48 9.97 -10.01 -17.98
N ASP A 49 8.83 -10.31 -18.59
CA ASP A 49 8.17 -9.43 -19.55
C ASP A 49 7.58 -8.21 -18.83
N ASP A 50 6.92 -8.43 -17.71
CA ASP A 50 6.26 -7.39 -16.93
C ASP A 50 7.28 -6.34 -16.43
N PHE A 51 8.45 -6.76 -15.95
CA PHE A 51 9.52 -5.84 -15.55
C PHE A 51 10.09 -5.06 -16.72
N ARG A 52 10.25 -5.69 -17.89
CA ARG A 52 10.66 -4.99 -19.13
C ARG A 52 9.62 -3.97 -19.57
N LEU A 53 8.33 -4.26 -19.42
CA LEU A 53 7.25 -3.32 -19.73
C LEU A 53 7.31 -2.11 -18.80
N ALA A 54 7.48 -2.32 -17.49
CA ALA A 54 7.61 -1.25 -16.51
C ALA A 54 8.82 -0.34 -16.78
N ALA A 55 9.99 -0.91 -17.00
CA ALA A 55 11.19 -0.18 -17.37
C ALA A 55 11.02 0.56 -18.71
N GLY A 56 10.36 -0.08 -19.67
CA GLY A 56 10.12 0.45 -21.03
C GLY A 56 9.27 1.71 -21.08
N VAL A 57 8.45 1.96 -20.06
CA VAL A 57 7.69 3.21 -19.91
C VAL A 57 8.36 4.24 -19.00
N GLY A 58 9.58 3.96 -18.53
CA GLY A 58 10.42 4.91 -17.79
C GLY A 58 10.19 4.91 -16.28
N ALA A 59 9.62 3.85 -15.70
CA ALA A 59 9.60 3.69 -14.27
C ALA A 59 11.03 3.53 -13.73
N GLU A 60 11.33 4.21 -12.62
CA GLU A 60 12.60 4.07 -11.90
C GLU A 60 12.45 3.13 -10.70
N LEU A 61 11.27 3.12 -10.10
CA LEU A 61 10.92 2.31 -8.93
C LEU A 61 9.77 1.37 -9.30
N LEU A 62 9.74 0.20 -8.65
CA LEU A 62 8.63 -0.73 -8.76
C LEU A 62 8.19 -1.17 -7.36
N ARG A 63 6.94 -0.86 -6.97
CA ARG A 63 6.31 -1.51 -5.81
C ARG A 63 5.92 -2.93 -6.21
N TRP A 64 6.42 -3.88 -5.43
CA TRP A 64 6.32 -5.28 -5.79
C TRP A 64 6.28 -6.15 -4.54
N GLY A 65 5.29 -7.04 -4.48
CA GLY A 65 5.05 -7.89 -3.34
C GLY A 65 5.82 -9.21 -3.38
N VAL A 66 6.23 -9.64 -2.22
CA VAL A 66 6.82 -10.95 -2.04
C VAL A 66 5.75 -11.93 -1.56
N PRO A 67 5.44 -12.99 -2.29
CA PRO A 67 4.39 -13.92 -1.91
C PRO A 67 4.83 -14.79 -0.72
N TRP A 68 4.68 -14.25 0.51
CA TRP A 68 5.11 -14.92 1.75
C TRP A 68 4.58 -16.34 1.85
N TYR A 69 3.33 -16.60 1.47
CA TYR A 69 2.70 -17.91 1.47
C TYR A 69 3.36 -18.93 0.52
N ARG A 70 4.04 -18.47 -0.55
CA ARG A 70 4.84 -19.34 -1.45
C ARG A 70 6.28 -19.46 -0.96
N VAL A 71 6.85 -18.39 -0.44
CA VAL A 71 8.20 -18.39 0.13
C VAL A 71 8.26 -19.27 1.39
N ALA A 72 7.23 -19.26 2.21
CA ALA A 72 7.14 -20.09 3.43
C ALA A 72 5.90 -21.02 3.37
N PRO A 73 5.92 -22.07 2.52
CA PRO A 73 4.76 -22.94 2.31
C PRO A 73 4.42 -23.80 3.52
N GLU A 74 5.36 -24.00 4.44
CA GLU A 74 5.23 -24.76 5.68
C GLU A 74 6.07 -24.10 6.79
N PRO A 75 5.75 -24.27 8.06
CA PRO A 75 6.55 -23.74 9.16
C PRO A 75 8.04 -24.16 9.06
N GLY A 76 8.92 -23.18 9.03
CA GLY A 76 10.36 -23.41 8.97
C GLY A 76 10.91 -23.87 7.62
N ARG A 77 10.09 -24.03 6.60
CA ARG A 77 10.51 -24.34 5.24
C ARG A 77 10.46 -23.08 4.38
N TRP A 78 11.56 -22.81 3.67
CA TRP A 78 11.73 -21.64 2.83
C TRP A 78 12.03 -22.03 1.39
N ASP A 79 11.29 -21.48 0.45
CA ASP A 79 11.52 -21.62 -1.00
C ASP A 79 11.63 -20.24 -1.65
N TRP A 80 12.85 -19.82 -1.91
CA TRP A 80 13.16 -18.55 -2.54
C TRP A 80 13.33 -18.64 -4.06
N SER A 81 13.14 -19.82 -4.64
CA SER A 81 13.52 -20.11 -6.03
C SER A 81 12.87 -19.20 -7.06
N TRP A 82 11.61 -18.82 -6.86
CA TRP A 82 10.90 -17.86 -7.73
C TRP A 82 11.38 -16.44 -7.45
N THR A 83 11.45 -16.03 -6.20
CA THR A 83 11.89 -14.70 -5.78
C THR A 83 13.33 -14.39 -6.23
N ASP A 84 14.24 -15.39 -6.18
CA ASP A 84 15.60 -15.26 -6.70
C ASP A 84 15.62 -14.86 -8.18
N ARG A 85 14.79 -15.51 -9.00
CA ARG A 85 14.69 -15.18 -10.43
C ARG A 85 14.02 -13.84 -10.68
N ALA A 86 12.94 -13.56 -9.96
CA ALA A 86 12.19 -12.32 -10.13
C ALA A 86 13.05 -11.09 -9.78
N LEU A 87 13.74 -11.09 -8.65
CA LEU A 87 14.61 -9.97 -8.26
C LEU A 87 15.85 -9.82 -9.17
N ALA A 88 16.41 -10.92 -9.65
CA ALA A 88 17.49 -10.85 -10.64
C ALA A 88 17.00 -10.19 -11.94
N SER A 89 15.83 -10.61 -12.46
CA SER A 89 15.23 -10.01 -13.65
C SER A 89 14.87 -8.53 -13.45
N MET A 90 14.36 -8.16 -12.27
CA MET A 90 14.06 -6.77 -11.94
C MET A 90 15.32 -5.89 -11.94
N ALA A 91 16.42 -6.40 -11.37
CA ALA A 91 17.70 -5.73 -11.39
C ALA A 91 18.27 -5.61 -12.82
N ASP A 92 18.16 -6.66 -13.65
CA ASP A 92 18.56 -6.64 -15.06
C ASP A 92 17.74 -5.63 -15.88
N ALA A 93 16.47 -5.43 -15.53
CA ALA A 93 15.61 -4.39 -16.12
C ALA A 93 15.97 -2.96 -15.65
N GLY A 94 16.85 -2.82 -14.64
CA GLY A 94 17.26 -1.53 -14.08
C GLY A 94 16.21 -0.89 -13.15
N LEU A 95 15.25 -1.67 -12.65
CA LEU A 95 14.22 -1.22 -11.72
C LEU A 95 14.72 -1.37 -10.27
N ARG A 96 14.43 -0.38 -9.44
CA ARG A 96 14.66 -0.44 -7.99
C ARG A 96 13.36 -0.89 -7.30
N PRO A 97 13.38 -2.01 -6.56
CA PRO A 97 12.19 -2.45 -5.84
C PRO A 97 11.91 -1.58 -4.61
N ILE A 98 10.64 -1.25 -4.39
CA ILE A 98 10.06 -0.99 -3.07
C ILE A 98 9.30 -2.26 -2.72
N VAL A 99 9.86 -3.03 -1.78
CA VAL A 99 9.39 -4.38 -1.49
C VAL A 99 8.19 -4.34 -0.57
N ASP A 100 7.05 -4.80 -1.07
CA ASP A 100 5.85 -5.00 -0.29
C ASP A 100 5.95 -6.37 0.41
N LEU A 101 6.13 -6.35 1.74
CA LEU A 101 6.33 -7.58 2.51
C LEU A 101 5.02 -8.27 2.88
N LEU A 102 3.95 -7.51 2.99
CA LEU A 102 2.62 -8.01 3.31
C LEU A 102 1.54 -7.21 2.59
N HIS A 103 0.89 -7.87 1.60
CA HIS A 103 -0.24 -7.33 0.86
C HIS A 103 -1.43 -8.27 1.00
N TYR A 104 -2.08 -8.18 2.16
CA TYR A 104 -3.29 -8.79 2.69
C TYR A 104 -3.22 -10.28 3.10
N GLY A 105 -2.31 -11.09 2.60
CA GLY A 105 -2.32 -12.53 2.88
C GLY A 105 -1.19 -13.02 3.77
N THR A 106 -1.49 -14.02 4.60
CA THR A 106 -0.50 -14.80 5.35
C THR A 106 -0.42 -16.23 4.79
N PRO A 107 0.65 -16.98 5.10
CA PRO A 107 0.70 -18.40 4.78
C PRO A 107 -0.49 -19.17 5.35
N THR A 108 -0.99 -20.16 4.60
CA THR A 108 -2.19 -20.93 4.97
C THR A 108 -2.00 -21.83 6.19
N TRP A 109 -0.76 -22.10 6.57
CA TRP A 109 -0.44 -22.86 7.80
C TRP A 109 -0.52 -22.01 9.07
N LEU A 110 -0.59 -20.68 8.96
CA LEU A 110 -0.76 -19.79 10.09
C LEU A 110 -2.26 -19.70 10.40
N ASP A 111 -2.72 -20.58 11.30
CA ASP A 111 -4.10 -20.60 11.75
C ASP A 111 -4.48 -19.25 12.35
N ASP A 112 -5.74 -18.83 12.17
CA ASP A 112 -6.25 -17.52 12.60
C ASP A 112 -5.52 -16.31 11.99
N GLN A 113 -4.62 -16.51 11.03
CA GLN A 113 -3.98 -15.44 10.22
C GLN A 113 -3.42 -14.31 11.13
N PHE A 114 -3.87 -13.07 10.92
CA PHE A 114 -3.46 -11.88 11.69
C PHE A 114 -3.91 -11.93 13.16
N ALA A 115 -4.86 -12.76 13.54
CA ALA A 115 -5.27 -12.95 14.93
C ALA A 115 -4.41 -13.98 15.68
N HIS A 116 -3.53 -14.72 14.98
CA HIS A 116 -2.60 -15.66 15.60
C HIS A 116 -1.64 -14.91 16.55
N PRO A 117 -1.45 -15.35 17.79
CA PRO A 117 -0.62 -14.63 18.76
C PRO A 117 0.85 -14.50 18.34
N ASP A 118 1.38 -15.44 17.55
CA ASP A 118 2.75 -15.45 17.06
C ASP A 118 2.89 -14.84 15.64
N TYR A 119 1.80 -14.29 15.06
CA TYR A 119 1.86 -13.60 13.78
C TYR A 119 2.99 -12.54 13.73
N PRO A 120 3.15 -11.66 14.75
CA PRO A 120 4.18 -10.64 14.73
C PRO A 120 5.60 -11.20 14.59
N GLN A 121 5.87 -12.34 15.22
CA GLN A 121 7.17 -13.01 15.15
C GLN A 121 7.39 -13.69 13.80
N HIS A 122 6.35 -14.35 13.27
CA HIS A 122 6.45 -15.03 11.97
C HIS A 122 6.66 -14.09 10.81
N VAL A 123 5.93 -12.95 10.76
CA VAL A 123 6.12 -11.96 9.71
C VAL A 123 7.49 -11.31 9.79
N ALA A 124 7.98 -11.02 11.00
CA ALA A 124 9.30 -10.46 11.20
C ALA A 124 10.42 -11.45 10.80
N GLU A 125 10.30 -12.73 11.16
CA GLU A 125 11.27 -13.76 10.74
C GLU A 125 11.36 -13.84 9.21
N TYR A 126 10.22 -13.88 8.53
CA TYR A 126 10.18 -13.87 7.07
C TYR A 126 10.86 -12.64 6.48
N ALA A 127 10.52 -11.45 6.99
CA ALA A 127 11.04 -10.19 6.51
C ALA A 127 12.56 -10.04 6.71
N VAL A 128 13.06 -10.44 7.88
CA VAL A 128 14.50 -10.45 8.18
C VAL A 128 15.25 -11.40 7.24
N ARG A 129 14.76 -12.62 7.03
CA ARG A 129 15.36 -13.57 6.10
C ARG A 129 15.39 -13.05 4.66
N PHE A 130 14.32 -12.36 4.25
CA PHE A 130 14.29 -11.68 2.96
C PHE A 130 15.38 -10.60 2.88
N ALA A 131 15.44 -9.71 3.87
CA ALA A 131 16.40 -8.61 3.88
C ALA A 131 17.86 -9.09 3.90
N GLU A 132 18.18 -10.14 4.69
CA GLU A 132 19.51 -10.77 4.70
C GLU A 132 19.88 -11.37 3.33
N ARG A 133 18.90 -12.05 2.69
CA ARG A 133 19.16 -12.74 1.42
C ARG A 133 19.36 -11.77 0.26
N TYR A 134 18.62 -10.66 0.23
CA TYR A 134 18.57 -9.74 -0.90
C TYR A 134 19.15 -8.36 -0.58
N ALA A 135 20.03 -8.28 0.40
CA ALA A 135 20.66 -7.04 0.86
C ALA A 135 21.31 -6.20 -0.26
N ASP A 136 21.79 -6.85 -1.33
CA ASP A 136 22.46 -6.19 -2.45
C ASP A 136 21.47 -5.59 -3.49
N VAL A 137 20.20 -6.03 -3.50
CA VAL A 137 19.21 -5.65 -4.53
C VAL A 137 17.99 -4.95 -3.98
N ALA A 138 17.60 -5.23 -2.74
CA ALA A 138 16.43 -4.65 -2.07
C ALA A 138 16.86 -3.83 -0.86
N GLN A 139 16.55 -2.53 -0.88
CA GLN A 139 16.93 -1.56 0.14
C GLN A 139 15.72 -0.80 0.68
N ASP A 140 14.57 -0.86 -0.01
CA ASP A 140 13.37 -0.11 0.33
C ASP A 140 12.23 -1.08 0.61
N TYR A 141 11.57 -0.91 1.75
CA TYR A 141 10.59 -1.87 2.27
C TYR A 141 9.31 -1.19 2.68
N THR A 142 8.17 -1.79 2.31
CA THR A 142 6.87 -1.54 2.91
C THR A 142 6.57 -2.71 3.86
N PRO A 143 6.60 -2.52 5.18
CA PRO A 143 6.34 -3.61 6.12
C PRO A 143 4.94 -4.20 5.99
N VAL A 144 3.93 -3.35 5.80
CA VAL A 144 2.52 -3.73 5.57
C VAL A 144 1.89 -2.71 4.62
N ASN A 145 1.27 -3.20 3.55
CA ASN A 145 0.41 -2.36 2.72
C ASN A 145 -0.96 -2.16 3.37
N GLU A 146 -1.44 -0.92 3.43
CA GLU A 146 -2.80 -0.54 3.87
C GLU A 146 -3.30 -1.27 5.13
N PRO A 147 -2.64 -1.13 6.28
CA PRO A 147 -3.00 -1.88 7.47
C PRO A 147 -4.44 -1.64 7.93
N VAL A 148 -5.06 -0.49 7.61
CA VAL A 148 -6.48 -0.24 7.91
C VAL A 148 -7.39 -1.19 7.14
N ILE A 149 -7.08 -1.53 5.89
CA ILE A 149 -7.88 -2.46 5.08
C ILE A 149 -7.85 -3.86 5.69
N HIS A 150 -6.68 -4.32 6.14
CA HIS A 150 -6.59 -5.58 6.89
C HIS A 150 -7.48 -5.55 8.14
N ALA A 151 -7.41 -4.47 8.94
CA ALA A 151 -8.16 -4.36 10.19
C ALA A 151 -9.68 -4.29 9.96
N LEU A 152 -10.11 -3.60 8.89
CA LEU A 152 -11.52 -3.54 8.52
C LEU A 152 -12.02 -4.89 7.97
N PHE A 153 -11.35 -5.46 6.98
CA PHE A 153 -11.88 -6.61 6.24
C PHE A 153 -11.72 -7.92 7.02
N ALA A 154 -10.61 -8.12 7.70
CA ALA A 154 -10.37 -9.31 8.50
C ALA A 154 -10.89 -9.20 9.95
N GLY A 155 -10.99 -7.95 10.46
CA GLY A 155 -11.32 -7.67 11.86
C GLY A 155 -12.71 -7.11 12.11
N GLU A 156 -13.18 -6.11 11.37
CA GLU A 156 -14.46 -5.45 11.64
C GLU A 156 -15.61 -6.04 10.83
N TYR A 157 -15.38 -6.36 9.55
CA TYR A 157 -16.44 -6.71 8.60
C TYR A 157 -16.63 -8.22 8.40
N ALA A 158 -15.77 -9.05 8.97
CA ALA A 158 -15.77 -10.51 8.76
C ALA A 158 -15.73 -10.90 7.26
N TYR A 159 -15.08 -10.09 6.44
CA TYR A 159 -15.03 -10.27 4.99
C TYR A 159 -13.89 -11.20 4.55
N TRP A 160 -12.72 -11.06 5.19
CA TRP A 160 -11.54 -11.89 4.98
C TRP A 160 -11.15 -12.72 6.21
N PRO A 161 -10.37 -13.80 6.05
CA PRO A 161 -9.84 -14.54 7.20
C PRO A 161 -9.08 -13.61 8.16
N PRO A 162 -9.19 -13.79 9.47
CA PRO A 162 -9.90 -14.81 10.22
C PRO A 162 -11.39 -14.54 10.47
N TYR A 163 -12.02 -13.61 9.75
CA TYR A 163 -13.44 -13.28 9.81
C TYR A 163 -13.92 -12.81 11.17
N LEU A 164 -13.09 -12.06 11.88
CA LEU A 164 -13.54 -11.38 13.09
C LEU A 164 -14.51 -10.27 12.73
N SER A 165 -15.26 -9.78 13.72
CA SER A 165 -16.28 -8.75 13.49
C SER A 165 -16.33 -7.72 14.60
N GLY A 166 -16.79 -6.51 14.23
CA GLY A 166 -17.01 -5.38 15.13
C GLY A 166 -15.72 -4.81 15.73
N ALA A 167 -15.89 -3.84 16.63
CA ALA A 167 -14.77 -3.05 17.16
C ALA A 167 -13.70 -3.89 17.87
N ARG A 168 -14.09 -5.01 18.49
CA ARG A 168 -13.11 -5.91 19.12
C ARG A 168 -12.27 -6.65 18.09
N GLY A 169 -12.87 -7.13 17.01
CA GLY A 169 -12.15 -7.77 15.92
C GLY A 169 -11.19 -6.78 15.25
N PHE A 170 -11.67 -5.58 14.95
CA PHE A 170 -10.83 -4.49 14.43
C PHE A 170 -9.61 -4.23 15.33
N THR A 171 -9.84 -4.02 16.65
CA THR A 171 -8.77 -3.74 17.60
C THR A 171 -7.75 -4.88 17.67
N THR A 172 -8.21 -6.13 17.64
CA THR A 172 -7.33 -7.31 17.68
C THR A 172 -6.41 -7.35 16.46
N ILE A 173 -6.97 -7.19 15.25
CA ILE A 173 -6.18 -7.22 14.01
C ILE A 173 -5.23 -6.02 13.94
N ALA A 174 -5.73 -4.80 14.21
CA ALA A 174 -4.91 -3.58 14.18
C ALA A 174 -3.70 -3.67 15.14
N ALA A 175 -3.91 -4.15 16.37
CA ALA A 175 -2.84 -4.30 17.35
C ALA A 175 -1.79 -5.35 16.93
N ASN A 176 -2.21 -6.49 16.39
CA ASN A 176 -1.29 -7.52 15.92
C ASN A 176 -0.52 -7.07 14.66
N LEU A 177 -1.20 -6.43 13.71
CA LEU A 177 -0.53 -5.83 12.54
C LEU A 177 0.53 -4.82 12.98
N ALA A 178 0.18 -3.89 13.88
CA ALA A 178 1.11 -2.90 14.41
C ALA A 178 2.32 -3.55 15.09
N ARG A 179 2.13 -4.64 15.88
CA ARG A 179 3.24 -5.38 16.47
C ARG A 179 4.14 -6.03 15.43
N GLY A 180 3.53 -6.71 14.44
CA GLY A 180 4.25 -7.31 13.32
C GLY A 180 5.03 -6.27 12.53
N PHE A 181 4.43 -5.11 12.27
CA PHE A 181 5.06 -3.97 11.61
C PHE A 181 6.32 -3.51 12.35
N VAL A 182 6.21 -3.24 13.66
CA VAL A 182 7.34 -2.82 14.49
C VAL A 182 8.46 -3.87 14.49
N HIS A 183 8.12 -5.15 14.70
CA HIS A 183 9.12 -6.22 14.69
C HIS A 183 9.79 -6.36 13.32
N THR A 184 9.04 -6.27 12.23
CA THR A 184 9.54 -6.32 10.85
C THR A 184 10.55 -5.19 10.60
N GLN A 185 10.16 -3.94 10.84
CA GLN A 185 11.01 -2.80 10.55
C GLN A 185 12.28 -2.81 11.40
N ARG A 186 12.17 -3.07 12.69
CA ARG A 186 13.33 -3.13 13.58
C ARG A 186 14.26 -4.29 13.23
N GLY A 187 13.70 -5.47 12.95
CA GLY A 187 14.49 -6.62 12.55
C GLY A 187 15.25 -6.38 11.25
N ILE A 188 14.62 -5.79 10.23
CA ILE A 188 15.31 -5.42 8.99
C ILE A 188 16.39 -4.37 9.27
N ALA A 189 16.11 -3.34 10.06
CA ALA A 189 17.09 -2.29 10.37
C ALA A 189 18.33 -2.84 11.13
N GLU A 190 18.18 -3.91 11.90
CA GLU A 190 19.30 -4.58 12.58
C GLU A 190 20.24 -5.30 11.59
N VAL A 191 19.68 -6.01 10.60
CA VAL A 191 20.48 -6.81 9.62
C VAL A 191 20.89 -5.98 8.42
N LEU A 192 20.14 -4.92 8.10
CA LEU A 192 20.39 -4.02 6.97
C LEU A 192 20.27 -2.54 7.42
N PRO A 193 21.29 -1.97 8.09
CA PRO A 193 21.21 -0.61 8.64
C PRO A 193 21.00 0.51 7.61
N GLY A 194 21.18 0.19 6.32
CA GLY A 194 20.96 1.12 5.20
C GLY A 194 19.55 1.06 4.61
N ALA A 195 18.68 0.18 5.11
CA ALA A 195 17.32 0.04 4.62
C ALA A 195 16.51 1.32 4.81
N SER A 196 15.58 1.56 3.88
CA SER A 196 14.59 2.64 3.95
C SER A 196 13.20 2.03 4.08
N PHE A 197 12.32 2.74 4.80
CA PHE A 197 10.97 2.27 5.08
C PHE A 197 9.94 3.22 4.49
N VAL A 198 9.19 2.71 3.51
CA VAL A 198 8.04 3.37 2.91
C VAL A 198 6.80 2.81 3.60
N HIS A 199 6.25 3.54 4.57
CA HIS A 199 4.98 3.14 5.17
C HIS A 199 3.86 3.48 4.19
N VAL A 200 2.91 2.58 4.00
CA VAL A 200 1.87 2.74 2.98
C VAL A 200 0.50 2.57 3.60
N ASP A 201 -0.34 3.59 3.44
CA ASP A 201 -1.69 3.56 4.00
C ASP A 201 -2.76 3.92 2.96
N ALA A 202 -3.96 3.37 3.14
CA ALA A 202 -5.12 3.73 2.34
C ALA A 202 -5.65 5.10 2.77
N ALA A 203 -5.67 6.05 1.86
CA ALA A 203 -6.22 7.38 2.13
C ALA A 203 -7.75 7.36 2.11
N MET A 204 -8.35 6.66 3.05
CA MET A 204 -9.80 6.64 3.21
C MET A 204 -10.28 7.89 3.96
N ARG A 205 -11.40 8.44 3.55
CA ARG A 205 -12.07 9.54 4.21
C ARG A 205 -13.57 9.25 4.30
N PHE A 206 -14.13 9.53 5.45
CA PHE A 206 -15.56 9.40 5.71
C PHE A 206 -16.13 10.79 5.93
N ILE A 207 -17.15 11.15 5.17
CA ILE A 207 -17.81 12.46 5.28
C ILE A 207 -19.31 12.29 5.51
N GLY A 208 -19.86 13.07 6.44
CA GLY A 208 -21.30 13.20 6.60
C GLY A 208 -21.84 14.14 5.53
N ALA A 209 -22.94 13.77 4.85
CA ALA A 209 -23.72 14.73 4.10
C ALA A 209 -24.41 15.71 5.08
N ASP A 210 -24.76 16.93 4.61
CA ASP A 210 -25.58 17.87 5.39
C ASP A 210 -26.92 17.25 5.82
N THR A 211 -27.35 16.20 5.11
CA THR A 211 -28.56 15.43 5.36
C THR A 211 -28.42 14.33 6.42
N ALA A 212 -27.20 14.07 6.91
CA ALA A 212 -26.91 12.98 7.85
C ALA A 212 -26.09 13.42 9.07
N PRO A 213 -26.48 14.50 9.78
CA PRO A 213 -25.73 15.01 10.94
C PRO A 213 -25.66 13.99 12.08
N GLU A 214 -26.58 13.03 12.14
CA GLU A 214 -26.60 11.92 13.10
C GLU A 214 -25.44 10.95 12.94
N HIS A 215 -24.78 10.94 11.79
CA HIS A 215 -23.62 10.10 11.49
C HIS A 215 -22.27 10.84 11.58
N ALA A 216 -22.25 12.11 11.95
CA ALA A 216 -21.04 12.91 11.97
C ALA A 216 -19.96 12.33 12.92
N GLU A 217 -20.38 11.91 14.12
CA GLU A 217 -19.48 11.30 15.11
C GLU A 217 -18.90 9.96 14.61
N GLU A 218 -19.70 9.15 13.92
CA GLU A 218 -19.25 7.90 13.34
C GLU A 218 -18.27 8.13 12.18
N ALA A 219 -18.55 9.09 11.31
CA ALA A 219 -17.66 9.45 10.20
C ALA A 219 -16.28 9.96 10.72
N GLU A 220 -16.30 10.76 11.80
CA GLU A 220 -15.08 11.23 12.46
C GLU A 220 -14.29 10.06 13.07
N ARG A 221 -14.96 9.16 13.79
CA ARG A 221 -14.35 7.96 14.36
C ARG A 221 -13.69 7.07 13.29
N LEU A 222 -14.37 6.81 12.18
CA LEU A 222 -13.86 6.02 11.07
C LEU A 222 -12.66 6.71 10.41
N SER A 223 -12.69 8.03 10.26
CA SER A 223 -11.56 8.81 9.73
C SER A 223 -10.32 8.71 10.62
N GLU A 224 -10.49 8.63 11.95
CA GLU A 224 -9.37 8.39 12.87
C GLU A 224 -8.89 6.94 12.85
N GLN A 225 -9.77 5.97 12.58
CA GLN A 225 -9.39 4.56 12.43
C GLN A 225 -8.42 4.32 11.28
N VAL A 226 -8.51 5.11 10.21
CA VAL A 226 -7.61 5.02 9.05
C VAL A 226 -6.14 5.15 9.47
N HIS A 227 -5.86 6.03 10.40
CA HIS A 227 -4.50 6.32 10.86
C HIS A 227 -4.03 5.43 12.02
N LEU A 228 -4.91 4.57 12.58
CA LEU A 228 -4.65 3.92 13.86
C LEU A 228 -3.37 3.08 13.90
N VAL A 229 -3.14 2.25 12.87
CA VAL A 229 -1.96 1.36 12.88
C VAL A 229 -0.69 2.18 12.77
N GLU A 230 -0.67 3.19 11.90
CA GLU A 230 0.46 4.11 11.77
C GLU A 230 0.69 4.93 13.06
N ASP A 231 -0.38 5.38 13.72
CA ASP A 231 -0.29 6.07 15.01
C ASP A 231 0.23 5.15 16.14
N LEU A 232 -0.14 3.88 16.13
CA LEU A 232 0.40 2.90 17.08
C LEU A 232 1.91 2.71 16.87
N VAL A 233 2.35 2.46 15.63
CA VAL A 233 3.76 2.17 15.36
C VAL A 233 4.66 3.39 15.51
N THR A 234 4.12 4.59 15.32
CA THR A 234 4.84 5.86 15.51
C THR A 234 4.75 6.41 16.95
N GLY A 235 3.99 5.73 17.83
CA GLY A 235 3.88 6.09 19.26
C GLY A 235 2.97 7.29 19.53
N ARG A 236 1.96 7.52 18.69
CA ARG A 236 1.02 8.65 18.80
C ARG A 236 -0.22 8.33 19.63
N VAL A 237 -0.46 7.05 19.94
CA VAL A 237 -1.63 6.62 20.71
C VAL A 237 -1.34 6.77 22.20
N ASP A 238 -1.74 7.89 22.77
CA ASP A 238 -1.73 8.15 24.22
C ASP A 238 -3.18 8.27 24.76
N ASP A 239 -3.33 8.64 26.03
CA ASP A 239 -4.65 8.80 26.68
C ASP A 239 -5.55 9.89 26.03
N ARG A 240 -4.98 10.79 25.24
CA ARG A 240 -5.70 11.88 24.55
C ARG A 240 -6.09 11.48 23.13
N HIS A 241 -5.59 10.36 22.63
CA HIS A 241 -5.93 9.88 21.30
C HIS A 241 -7.45 9.60 21.21
N PRO A 242 -8.15 10.08 20.15
CA PRO A 242 -9.62 9.94 20.03
C PRO A 242 -10.12 8.51 20.19
N LEU A 243 -9.36 7.52 19.75
CA LEU A 243 -9.73 6.11 19.81
C LEU A 243 -9.30 5.40 21.12
N ALA A 244 -8.49 6.02 21.99
CA ALA A 244 -7.88 5.34 23.13
C ALA A 244 -8.89 4.63 24.06
N ALA A 245 -9.99 5.30 24.39
CA ALA A 245 -11.04 4.72 25.24
C ALA A 245 -11.73 3.52 24.55
N GLY A 246 -12.03 3.66 23.26
CA GLY A 246 -12.62 2.58 22.46
C GLY A 246 -11.69 1.37 22.33
N LEU A 247 -10.40 1.57 22.11
CA LEU A 247 -9.40 0.52 22.02
C LEU A 247 -9.30 -0.28 23.32
N ARG A 248 -9.26 0.39 24.48
CA ARG A 248 -9.27 -0.26 25.80
C ARG A 248 -10.55 -1.07 26.03
N ALA A 249 -11.70 -0.52 25.69
CA ALA A 249 -12.98 -1.21 25.81
C ALA A 249 -13.05 -2.47 24.93
N ASN A 250 -12.24 -2.53 23.88
CA ASN A 250 -12.20 -3.62 22.90
C ASN A 250 -10.96 -4.51 23.02
N GLY A 251 -10.21 -4.41 24.11
CA GLY A 251 -9.20 -5.41 24.48
C GLY A 251 -7.75 -4.97 24.43
N LEU A 252 -7.45 -3.75 23.95
CA LEU A 252 -6.09 -3.22 24.02
C LEU A 252 -5.79 -2.80 25.49
N THR A 253 -4.73 -3.35 26.05
CA THR A 253 -4.37 -3.08 27.46
C THR A 253 -3.45 -1.86 27.58
N ASP A 254 -3.30 -1.34 28.81
CA ASP A 254 -2.32 -0.28 29.08
C ASP A 254 -0.88 -0.78 28.88
N ASP A 255 -0.61 -2.07 29.14
CA ASP A 255 0.70 -2.68 28.82
C ASP A 255 0.97 -2.71 27.32
N ASP A 256 -0.05 -2.96 26.48
CA ASP A 256 0.07 -2.85 25.03
C ASP A 256 0.41 -1.44 24.58
N LEU A 257 -0.30 -0.44 25.10
CA LEU A 257 -0.03 0.97 24.77
C LEU A 257 1.37 1.39 25.22
N ALA A 258 1.79 0.98 26.44
CA ALA A 258 3.14 1.22 26.93
C ALA A 258 4.20 0.54 26.06
N TRP A 259 3.90 -0.66 25.54
CA TRP A 259 4.79 -1.36 24.62
C TRP A 259 4.96 -0.58 23.30
N PHE A 260 3.87 -0.12 22.68
CA PHE A 260 3.93 0.69 21.45
C PHE A 260 4.70 1.99 21.67
N ALA A 261 4.46 2.69 22.78
CA ALA A 261 5.18 3.91 23.12
C ALA A 261 6.70 3.68 23.28
N ALA A 262 7.11 2.48 23.76
CA ALA A 262 8.52 2.12 23.96
C ALA A 262 9.21 1.57 22.72
N HIS A 263 8.46 1.13 21.71
CA HIS A 263 8.99 0.40 20.55
C HIS A 263 8.65 1.08 19.21
N THR A 264 8.68 2.39 19.18
CA THR A 264 8.32 3.17 17.99
C THR A 264 9.23 2.90 16.79
N VAL A 265 8.65 3.00 15.61
CA VAL A 265 9.33 3.08 14.32
C VAL A 265 8.79 4.28 13.54
N GLN A 266 9.55 4.79 12.60
CA GLN A 266 9.15 5.97 11.81
C GLN A 266 9.30 5.68 10.33
N PRO A 267 8.43 6.26 9.45
CA PRO A 267 8.63 6.21 8.02
C PRO A 267 9.83 7.06 7.59
N ASP A 268 10.62 6.55 6.65
CA ASP A 268 11.52 7.40 5.85
C ASP A 268 10.74 8.13 4.76
N VAL A 269 9.67 7.49 4.24
CA VAL A 269 8.70 8.05 3.31
C VAL A 269 7.31 7.57 3.70
N MET A 270 6.33 8.47 3.74
CA MET A 270 4.93 8.14 3.95
C MET A 270 4.22 7.96 2.61
N GLY A 271 3.81 6.74 2.31
CA GLY A 271 3.07 6.35 1.11
C GLY A 271 1.57 6.53 1.30
N VAL A 272 0.94 7.07 0.27
CA VAL A 272 -0.50 7.38 0.25
C VAL A 272 -1.12 6.70 -0.96
N ASN A 273 -1.97 5.70 -0.71
CA ASN A 273 -2.79 5.06 -1.72
C ASN A 273 -4.10 5.85 -1.85
N TYR A 274 -4.36 6.42 -3.01
CA TYR A 274 -5.53 7.25 -3.24
C TYR A 274 -6.21 6.92 -4.57
N TYR A 275 -7.49 6.61 -4.50
CA TYR A 275 -8.34 6.34 -5.64
C TYR A 275 -9.50 7.32 -5.66
N PRO A 276 -9.61 8.25 -6.64
CA PRO A 276 -10.53 9.39 -6.57
C PRO A 276 -12.00 8.98 -6.44
N ARG A 277 -12.36 7.81 -6.98
CA ARG A 277 -13.73 7.28 -6.99
C ARG A 277 -14.03 6.34 -5.81
N HIS A 278 -13.04 6.01 -4.96
CA HIS A 278 -13.20 5.03 -3.87
C HIS A 278 -12.74 5.56 -2.51
N SER A 279 -11.75 6.45 -2.46
CA SER A 279 -11.13 6.91 -1.22
C SER A 279 -12.01 7.83 -0.36
N THR A 280 -13.20 8.21 -0.79
CA THR A 280 -14.11 9.02 0.03
C THR A 280 -15.48 8.36 0.06
N GLU A 281 -15.90 7.94 1.25
CA GLU A 281 -17.24 7.40 1.50
C GLU A 281 -18.16 8.46 2.08
N LEU A 282 -19.43 8.45 1.67
CA LEU A 282 -20.47 9.42 2.05
C LEU A 282 -21.49 8.77 2.98
N PHE A 283 -21.73 9.38 4.13
CA PHE A 283 -22.87 9.07 4.99
C PHE A 283 -24.11 9.82 4.50
N GLU A 284 -25.16 9.10 4.24
CA GLU A 284 -26.45 9.66 3.84
C GLU A 284 -27.54 9.41 4.90
N ALA A 285 -28.45 10.38 5.10
CA ALA A 285 -29.53 10.25 6.07
C ALA A 285 -30.43 9.05 5.76
N GLY A 286 -30.73 8.25 6.79
CA GLY A 286 -31.59 7.07 6.67
C GLY A 286 -30.97 5.87 5.95
N VAL A 287 -29.70 5.97 5.51
CA VAL A 287 -28.94 4.87 4.91
C VAL A 287 -28.08 4.24 5.99
N HIS A 288 -28.42 3.01 6.37
CA HIS A 288 -27.63 2.21 7.33
C HIS A 288 -26.88 1.13 6.57
N HIS A 289 -25.57 1.14 6.69
CA HIS A 289 -24.71 0.11 6.12
C HIS A 289 -24.32 -0.91 7.19
N ALA A 290 -24.44 -2.19 6.84
CA ALA A 290 -23.95 -3.26 7.70
C ALA A 290 -22.41 -3.21 7.84
N GLY A 291 -21.76 -2.41 7.01
CA GLY A 291 -20.32 -2.37 6.86
C GLY A 291 -19.81 -3.48 5.95
N GLY A 292 -18.61 -3.28 5.44
CA GLY A 292 -17.95 -4.25 4.60
C GLY A 292 -18.09 -4.03 3.10
N PHE A 293 -17.36 -4.83 2.38
CA PHE A 293 -17.24 -4.70 0.92
C PHE A 293 -18.53 -5.08 0.18
N ALA A 294 -19.33 -5.97 0.77
CA ALA A 294 -20.60 -6.43 0.17
C ALA A 294 -21.72 -5.39 0.26
N ASP A 295 -21.58 -4.38 1.13
CA ASP A 295 -22.54 -3.29 1.32
C ASP A 295 -21.78 -1.98 1.57
N PRO A 296 -21.00 -1.51 0.59
CA PRO A 296 -20.20 -0.29 0.74
C PRO A 296 -21.10 0.95 0.78
N ARG A 297 -20.67 1.97 1.53
CA ARG A 297 -21.27 3.30 1.46
C ARG A 297 -21.06 3.88 0.07
N PRO A 298 -21.95 4.78 -0.39
CA PRO A 298 -21.70 5.51 -1.63
C PRO A 298 -20.37 6.23 -1.59
N SER A 299 -19.58 6.09 -2.66
CA SER A 299 -18.32 6.81 -2.82
C SER A 299 -18.53 8.11 -3.57
N VAL A 300 -17.75 9.12 -3.23
CA VAL A 300 -17.76 10.44 -3.89
C VAL A 300 -16.43 10.62 -4.62
N ASP A 301 -16.50 10.85 -5.93
CA ASP A 301 -15.32 11.24 -6.70
C ASP A 301 -14.86 12.65 -6.31
N ARG A 302 -13.71 12.73 -5.64
CA ARG A 302 -13.13 14.01 -5.22
C ARG A 302 -11.93 14.43 -6.08
N GLY A 303 -11.59 13.65 -7.08
CA GLY A 303 -10.53 13.93 -8.04
C GLY A 303 -9.25 14.44 -7.38
N ALA A 304 -8.59 15.38 -8.04
CA ALA A 304 -7.32 15.96 -7.57
C ALA A 304 -7.45 16.72 -6.23
N ALA A 305 -8.64 17.23 -5.88
CA ALA A 305 -8.84 17.90 -4.59
C ALA A 305 -8.73 16.90 -3.43
N GLY A 306 -9.32 15.71 -3.58
CA GLY A 306 -9.20 14.65 -2.59
C GLY A 306 -7.77 14.13 -2.44
N LEU A 307 -7.02 14.00 -3.55
CA LEU A 307 -5.60 13.64 -3.50
C LEU A 307 -4.77 14.69 -2.76
N ARG A 308 -5.03 15.99 -2.98
CA ARG A 308 -4.39 17.08 -2.23
C ARG A 308 -4.64 16.95 -0.74
N ASP A 309 -5.92 16.79 -0.36
CA ASP A 309 -6.31 16.66 1.04
C ASP A 309 -5.60 15.46 1.70
N ALA A 310 -5.54 14.32 1.00
CA ALA A 310 -4.86 13.13 1.49
C ALA A 310 -3.37 13.36 1.69
N LEU A 311 -2.64 13.77 0.66
CA LEU A 311 -1.18 14.02 0.75
C LEU A 311 -0.83 15.02 1.84
N GLN A 312 -1.61 16.11 1.97
CA GLN A 312 -1.38 17.12 3.00
C GLN A 312 -1.63 16.58 4.41
N SER A 313 -2.71 15.79 4.60
CA SER A 313 -3.04 15.18 5.89
C SER A 313 -1.93 14.26 6.39
N TYR A 314 -1.41 13.40 5.54
CA TYR A 314 -0.31 12.50 5.91
C TYR A 314 1.00 13.25 6.15
N ALA A 315 1.33 14.24 5.31
CA ALA A 315 2.51 15.08 5.51
C ALA A 315 2.46 15.84 6.83
N ASP A 316 1.33 16.44 7.17
CA ASP A 316 1.15 17.20 8.41
C ASP A 316 1.16 16.29 9.65
N ARG A 317 0.55 15.08 9.54
CA ARG A 317 0.45 14.16 10.67
C ARG A 317 1.78 13.51 11.02
N TYR A 318 2.55 13.06 10.04
CA TYR A 318 3.76 12.25 10.28
C TYR A 318 5.07 13.00 10.05
N GLY A 319 5.05 14.11 9.31
CA GLY A 319 6.23 14.95 9.10
C GLY A 319 7.33 14.34 8.22
N ALA A 320 7.06 13.20 7.58
CA ALA A 320 7.95 12.56 6.62
C ALA A 320 7.67 13.08 5.20
N PRO A 321 8.65 12.97 4.26
CA PRO A 321 8.35 13.08 2.83
C PRO A 321 7.21 12.17 2.43
N VAL A 322 6.33 12.61 1.53
CA VAL A 322 5.20 11.80 1.08
C VAL A 322 5.39 11.29 -0.34
N MET A 323 4.76 10.16 -0.66
CA MET A 323 4.73 9.57 -2.00
C MET A 323 3.33 9.12 -2.33
N VAL A 324 2.85 9.39 -3.54
CA VAL A 324 1.68 8.67 -4.07
C VAL A 324 2.15 7.25 -4.37
N THR A 325 1.73 6.29 -3.55
CA THR A 325 2.14 4.88 -3.67
C THR A 325 1.18 4.04 -4.48
N GLU A 326 -0.08 4.47 -4.61
CA GLU A 326 -1.04 3.91 -5.53
C GLU A 326 -2.03 4.99 -5.99
N THR A 327 -2.29 5.04 -7.28
CA THR A 327 -3.45 5.77 -7.82
C THR A 327 -3.76 5.37 -9.25
N CYS A 328 -5.04 5.32 -9.57
CA CYS A 328 -5.59 5.22 -10.92
C CYS A 328 -7.10 5.53 -10.92
N VAL A 329 -7.73 5.35 -12.05
CA VAL A 329 -9.19 5.21 -12.20
C VAL A 329 -9.49 3.98 -13.04
N THR A 330 -10.51 3.23 -12.66
CA THR A 330 -11.10 2.20 -13.53
C THR A 330 -11.99 2.88 -14.56
N GLY A 331 -11.75 2.61 -15.84
CA GLY A 331 -12.54 3.20 -16.90
C GLY A 331 -11.85 3.24 -18.25
N SER A 332 -12.38 4.10 -19.13
CA SER A 332 -11.85 4.28 -20.49
C SER A 332 -10.41 4.79 -20.50
N VAL A 333 -9.73 4.64 -21.61
CA VAL A 333 -8.37 5.17 -21.83
C VAL A 333 -8.33 6.69 -21.61
N GLU A 334 -9.36 7.40 -22.07
CA GLU A 334 -9.49 8.85 -21.93
C GLU A 334 -9.61 9.27 -20.46
N GLU A 335 -10.41 8.56 -19.66
CA GLU A 335 -10.54 8.82 -18.22
C GLU A 335 -9.24 8.56 -17.48
N ARG A 336 -8.55 7.46 -17.80
CA ARG A 336 -7.23 7.11 -17.22
C ARG A 336 -6.18 8.17 -17.55
N ILE A 337 -6.13 8.66 -18.80
CA ILE A 337 -5.22 9.74 -19.21
C ILE A 337 -5.54 11.04 -18.48
N ALA A 338 -6.82 11.42 -18.41
CA ALA A 338 -7.24 12.64 -17.73
C ALA A 338 -6.84 12.61 -16.25
N TRP A 339 -7.07 11.48 -15.55
CA TRP A 339 -6.66 11.33 -14.17
C TRP A 339 -5.13 11.36 -13.98
N LEU A 340 -4.39 10.69 -14.85
CA LEU A 340 -2.92 10.72 -14.82
C LEU A 340 -2.40 12.16 -14.96
N ASP A 341 -2.93 12.93 -15.91
CA ASP A 341 -2.53 14.31 -16.12
C ASP A 341 -2.88 15.22 -14.93
N ASP A 342 -4.10 15.10 -14.41
CA ASP A 342 -4.58 15.93 -13.31
C ASP A 342 -3.82 15.64 -12.02
N SER A 343 -3.58 14.37 -11.70
CA SER A 343 -2.88 13.96 -10.49
C SER A 343 -1.39 14.33 -10.53
N VAL A 344 -0.71 14.10 -11.65
CA VAL A 344 0.69 14.51 -11.83
C VAL A 344 0.83 16.03 -11.78
N ALA A 345 -0.07 16.78 -12.44
CA ALA A 345 -0.07 18.24 -12.37
C ALA A 345 -0.30 18.75 -10.95
N LEU A 346 -1.16 18.08 -10.16
CA LEU A 346 -1.34 18.39 -8.75
C LEU A 346 -0.05 18.17 -7.96
N VAL A 347 0.61 17.02 -8.12
CA VAL A 347 1.87 16.71 -7.42
C VAL A 347 2.92 17.78 -7.70
N HIS A 348 3.08 18.21 -8.96
CA HIS A 348 4.01 19.28 -9.30
C HIS A 348 3.63 20.61 -8.63
N ARG A 349 2.35 20.98 -8.57
CA ARG A 349 1.89 22.20 -7.89
C ARG A 349 2.18 22.13 -6.38
N MET A 350 1.86 21.04 -5.71
CA MET A 350 2.12 20.89 -4.27
C MET A 350 3.61 20.95 -3.95
N ARG A 351 4.47 20.35 -4.79
CA ARG A 351 5.93 20.46 -4.65
C ARG A 351 6.40 21.91 -4.79
N ALA A 352 5.85 22.65 -5.75
CA ALA A 352 6.16 24.08 -5.93
C ALA A 352 5.66 24.96 -4.75
N GLU A 353 4.61 24.52 -4.06
CA GLU A 353 4.08 25.13 -2.85
C GLU A 353 4.88 24.74 -1.58
N GLY A 354 5.81 23.78 -1.69
CA GLY A 354 6.73 23.38 -0.62
C GLY A 354 6.42 22.07 0.07
N THR A 355 5.41 21.31 -0.37
CA THR A 355 5.15 19.95 0.13
C THR A 355 6.24 19.00 -0.39
N ASP A 356 6.88 18.25 0.50
CA ASP A 356 7.94 17.30 0.13
C ASP A 356 7.36 15.99 -0.42
N ILE A 357 6.98 16.00 -1.70
CA ILE A 357 6.49 14.82 -2.42
C ILE A 357 7.63 14.24 -3.24
N VAL A 358 8.04 13.01 -2.95
CA VAL A 358 9.24 12.38 -3.51
C VAL A 358 8.96 11.37 -4.62
N GLY A 359 7.73 10.89 -4.74
CA GLY A 359 7.38 9.89 -5.75
C GLY A 359 5.91 9.90 -6.16
N TYR A 360 5.68 9.33 -7.35
CA TYR A 360 4.35 9.12 -7.92
C TYR A 360 4.28 7.74 -8.56
N THR A 361 3.35 6.90 -8.10
CA THR A 361 3.11 5.54 -8.60
C THR A 361 1.76 5.47 -9.30
N TRP A 362 1.74 5.01 -10.55
CA TRP A 362 0.53 4.48 -11.16
C TRP A 362 0.36 3.02 -10.74
N TRP A 363 -0.82 2.66 -10.27
CA TRP A 363 -1.16 1.32 -9.81
C TRP A 363 -2.44 0.83 -10.47
N PRO A 364 -2.43 -0.35 -11.10
CA PRO A 364 -1.27 -1.21 -11.36
C PRO A 364 -0.68 -1.02 -12.78
N LEU A 365 0.44 -1.71 -13.09
CA LEU A 365 1.08 -1.73 -14.42
C LEU A 365 0.14 -2.23 -15.50
N PHE A 366 -0.58 -3.30 -15.24
CA PHE A 366 -1.59 -3.89 -16.11
C PHE A 366 -2.89 -4.08 -15.32
N ASP A 367 -4.00 -4.38 -16.03
CA ASP A 367 -5.31 -4.62 -15.41
C ASP A 367 -5.24 -5.70 -14.33
N MET A 368 -6.18 -5.68 -13.40
CA MET A 368 -6.30 -6.64 -12.31
C MET A 368 -7.71 -7.21 -12.21
N TYR A 369 -7.90 -8.18 -11.35
CA TYR A 369 -9.22 -8.75 -11.08
C TYR A 369 -9.82 -8.20 -9.79
N GLU A 370 -11.11 -7.89 -9.82
CA GLU A 370 -11.84 -7.42 -8.66
C GLU A 370 -11.92 -8.51 -7.57
N TRP A 371 -11.63 -8.15 -6.34
CA TRP A 371 -11.59 -9.10 -5.20
C TRP A 371 -12.93 -9.77 -4.91
N THR A 372 -14.07 -9.16 -5.32
CA THR A 372 -15.41 -9.76 -5.21
C THR A 372 -15.58 -11.03 -6.05
N TRP A 373 -14.71 -11.27 -7.05
CA TRP A 373 -14.67 -12.54 -7.77
C TRP A 373 -14.51 -13.73 -6.84
N ARG A 374 -13.90 -13.54 -5.66
CA ARG A 374 -13.77 -14.55 -4.61
C ARG A 374 -15.10 -15.23 -4.27
N HIS A 375 -16.20 -14.51 -4.30
CA HIS A 375 -17.53 -14.96 -3.91
C HIS A 375 -18.49 -15.06 -5.09
N SER A 376 -18.06 -14.74 -6.30
CA SER A 376 -18.91 -14.70 -7.50
C SER A 376 -18.96 -16.05 -8.20
N GLU A 377 -20.11 -16.38 -8.76
CA GLU A 377 -20.27 -17.52 -9.68
C GLU A 377 -20.05 -17.13 -11.15
N ASN A 378 -19.90 -15.84 -11.44
CA ASN A 378 -19.66 -15.33 -12.78
C ASN A 378 -18.25 -15.70 -13.29
N PRO A 379 -18.05 -15.72 -14.61
CA PRO A 379 -16.72 -15.89 -15.19
C PRO A 379 -15.72 -14.85 -14.69
N ARG A 380 -14.44 -15.24 -14.58
CA ARG A 380 -13.36 -14.35 -14.16
C ARG A 380 -13.30 -13.06 -15.02
N ALA A 381 -13.52 -13.19 -16.33
CA ALA A 381 -13.48 -12.06 -17.24
C ALA A 381 -14.47 -10.93 -16.90
N ASP A 382 -15.60 -11.25 -16.24
CA ASP A 382 -16.59 -10.24 -15.82
C ASP A 382 -16.10 -9.38 -14.65
N HIS A 383 -15.01 -9.80 -14.01
CA HIS A 383 -14.38 -9.13 -12.87
C HIS A 383 -13.06 -8.43 -13.23
N LEU A 384 -12.73 -8.33 -14.52
CA LEU A 384 -11.53 -7.61 -14.94
C LEU A 384 -11.73 -6.11 -14.81
N LEU A 385 -10.86 -5.45 -14.05
CA LEU A 385 -10.82 -4.01 -13.86
C LEU A 385 -9.82 -3.39 -14.84
N THR A 386 -10.31 -2.58 -15.77
CA THR A 386 -9.48 -1.87 -16.75
C THR A 386 -8.90 -0.60 -16.14
N MET A 387 -7.65 -0.67 -15.68
CA MET A 387 -6.99 0.42 -14.95
C MET A 387 -5.49 0.51 -15.22
N GLY A 388 -4.92 -0.48 -15.90
CA GLY A 388 -3.50 -0.56 -16.19
C GLY A 388 -3.01 0.34 -17.32
N LEU A 389 -1.69 0.42 -17.47
CA LEU A 389 -1.00 0.95 -18.66
C LEU A 389 -1.02 -0.06 -19.81
N TYR A 390 -1.27 -1.31 -19.46
CA TYR A 390 -1.43 -2.42 -20.40
C TYR A 390 -2.73 -3.13 -20.07
N ASP A 391 -3.57 -3.30 -21.09
CA ASP A 391 -4.82 -4.05 -20.94
C ASP A 391 -4.51 -5.57 -20.96
N LEU A 392 -5.13 -6.34 -20.06
CA LEU A 392 -5.05 -7.80 -20.09
C LEU A 392 -6.05 -8.35 -21.09
N VAL A 393 -5.56 -9.02 -22.10
CA VAL A 393 -6.37 -9.61 -23.17
C VAL A 393 -6.21 -11.13 -23.19
N GLU A 394 -7.30 -11.85 -22.95
CA GLU A 394 -7.28 -13.31 -22.98
C GLU A 394 -7.05 -13.83 -24.42
N THR A 395 -6.07 -14.70 -24.57
CA THR A 395 -5.69 -15.33 -25.85
C THR A 395 -5.60 -16.84 -25.69
N GLY A 396 -5.37 -17.57 -26.79
CA GLY A 396 -5.13 -19.01 -26.71
C GLY A 396 -3.85 -19.42 -25.96
N ASP A 397 -2.90 -18.45 -25.81
CA ASP A 397 -1.59 -18.67 -25.17
C ASP A 397 -1.48 -17.96 -23.79
N GLY A 398 -2.62 -17.60 -23.17
CA GLY A 398 -2.71 -16.91 -21.90
C GLY A 398 -3.01 -15.41 -22.02
N LEU A 399 -2.69 -14.63 -20.99
CA LEU A 399 -2.99 -13.21 -20.90
C LEU A 399 -1.93 -12.34 -21.58
N LEU A 400 -2.31 -11.73 -22.71
CA LEU A 400 -1.46 -10.74 -23.40
C LEU A 400 -1.52 -9.40 -22.66
N ARG A 401 -0.36 -8.75 -22.45
CA ARG A 401 -0.26 -7.35 -21.99
C ARG A 401 -0.32 -6.45 -23.24
N SER A 402 -1.50 -5.97 -23.56
CA SER A 402 -1.73 -5.08 -24.71
C SER A 402 -1.48 -3.63 -24.32
N ARG A 403 -0.45 -3.01 -24.93
CA ARG A 403 -0.12 -1.60 -24.66
C ARG A 403 -1.28 -0.69 -25.06
N ASN A 404 -1.67 0.22 -24.17
CA ASN A 404 -2.67 1.24 -24.46
C ASN A 404 -2.06 2.66 -24.38
N PRO A 405 -2.77 3.71 -24.85
CA PRO A 405 -2.24 5.10 -24.88
C PRO A 405 -1.87 5.68 -23.52
N VAL A 406 -2.40 5.15 -22.41
CA VAL A 406 -2.02 5.60 -21.05
C VAL A 406 -0.53 5.34 -20.79
N ALA A 407 0.01 4.22 -21.32
CA ALA A 407 1.44 3.91 -21.23
C ALA A 407 2.33 4.97 -21.89
N ASP A 408 1.90 5.50 -23.04
CA ASP A 408 2.64 6.58 -23.72
C ASP A 408 2.56 7.88 -22.93
N ARG A 409 1.40 8.17 -22.32
CA ARG A 409 1.21 9.36 -21.49
C ARG A 409 2.02 9.27 -20.20
N TYR A 410 2.02 8.13 -19.52
CA TYR A 410 2.86 7.88 -18.36
C TYR A 410 4.35 8.06 -18.69
N ARG A 411 4.81 7.46 -19.78
CA ARG A 411 6.19 7.60 -20.25
C ARG A 411 6.57 9.06 -20.48
N HIS A 412 5.66 9.85 -21.05
CA HIS A 412 5.89 11.29 -21.25
C HIS A 412 6.15 11.99 -19.91
N HIS A 413 5.36 11.76 -18.88
CA HIS A 413 5.55 12.34 -17.55
C HIS A 413 6.84 11.86 -16.90
N ALA A 414 7.11 10.55 -16.88
CA ALA A 414 8.30 9.96 -16.29
C ALA A 414 9.60 10.51 -16.92
N THR A 415 9.67 10.58 -18.26
CA THR A 415 10.86 11.09 -18.96
C THR A 415 11.04 12.61 -18.83
N SER A 416 9.95 13.37 -18.72
CA SER A 416 10.00 14.80 -18.46
C SER A 416 10.54 15.11 -17.06
N ALA A 417 10.18 14.32 -16.06
CA ALA A 417 10.70 14.43 -14.70
C ALA A 417 12.21 14.11 -14.64
N LEU A 418 12.69 13.14 -15.41
CA LEU A 418 14.13 12.85 -15.54
C LEU A 418 14.93 14.01 -16.12
N SER A 419 14.33 14.80 -17.00
CA SER A 419 14.97 15.94 -17.68
C SER A 419 14.99 17.21 -16.83
N ALA A 420 14.14 17.32 -15.82
CA ALA A 420 14.08 18.44 -14.90
C ALA A 420 15.10 18.29 -13.77
N LEU A 421 16.39 18.46 -14.07
CA LEU A 421 17.43 18.49 -13.02
C LEU A 421 17.16 19.67 -12.09
N PRO A 422 17.17 19.50 -10.75
CA PRO A 422 17.17 20.64 -9.85
C PRO A 422 18.43 21.47 -10.09
N ALA A 423 18.28 22.80 -10.17
CA ALA A 423 19.43 23.69 -10.14
C ALA A 423 20.23 23.39 -8.86
N PRO A 424 21.59 23.37 -8.91
CA PRO A 424 22.40 23.06 -7.75
C PRO A 424 21.99 24.01 -6.61
N SER A 425 21.55 23.43 -5.48
CA SER A 425 21.17 24.20 -4.30
C SER A 425 22.34 25.09 -3.91
N ALA A 426 22.16 26.40 -3.98
CA ALA A 426 23.11 27.34 -3.45
C ALA A 426 23.28 27.02 -1.96
N SER A 427 24.44 26.51 -1.59
CA SER A 427 24.82 26.28 -0.21
C SER A 427 24.56 27.55 0.59
N ARG A 428 23.62 27.49 1.54
CA ARG A 428 23.48 28.55 2.54
C ARG A 428 24.76 28.60 3.34
N LEU A 429 25.66 29.51 2.94
CA LEU A 429 26.74 29.95 3.81
C LEU A 429 26.09 30.66 5.00
N THR A 430 25.96 30.00 6.11
CA THR A 430 25.67 30.68 7.38
C THR A 430 26.88 31.51 7.74
N PRO A 431 26.76 32.83 7.99
CA PRO A 431 27.85 33.55 8.57
C PRO A 431 28.05 33.09 10.00
N ASN A 432 29.25 32.64 10.32
CA ASN A 432 29.69 32.36 11.67
C ASN A 432 29.82 33.66 12.45
N PRO A 433 29.40 33.74 13.75
CA PRO A 433 29.53 34.95 14.55
C PRO A 433 30.96 35.26 14.94
#